data_a3ec3da71b947ab60cb5e6bb0d6f353d
#
_entry.id   a3ec3da71b947ab60cb5e6bb0d6f353d
#
_cell.length_a   1.000
_cell.length_b   1.000
_cell.length_c   1.000
_cell.angle_alpha   90.00
_cell.angle_beta   90.00
_cell.angle_gamma   90.00
#
_symmetry.space_group_name_H-M   'P 1'
#
loop_
_entity.id
_entity.type
_entity.pdbx_description
1 polymer ?
#
loop_
_entity_poly.entity_id
_entity_poly.type
_entity_poly.pdbx_seq_one_letter_code
_entity_poly.pdbx_strand_id
1 'polypeptide(L)'
;MKKILTLAVILGITAAGAPYLAGQLTEQRLYDKVDGSLGEQAAKHLGLKLGLENYQRGYASSTATLTISTGDTIRRYPLDIRHAPLTLTGFDITRITIKHPAEAQLPDGDLRVNLLRNLTYTQHIPAEEKNGNTFKGADITIQGPEKGFPLNNTLTLDMHGVQQDKSTFEPAQITFNYTDSGLTLNSPVIHYRDDDIQAILRNPQVNLPFITVDGKQLPARVEYRLGESSFKTGDGDIDLSLRDNSLLLGIEEENSTYNLIARLDSQFTIAGEAASQIKMLLPVVPDQFHFDYTLKNLSPQSVQAAADLFQQAKPLRGDNSAAALATDSISQLTQNLPSNTLDAMVDSTERSEVLVDQLQRDLLARDLGLHLAIALNGAGKGIGVDINLAERIKSEADLETFKNGSKPPLAQYLHGSRLHAHIDRAVLGGLLGQFLSADELARMHFVAADDRYTLDFAINADGYQLNGKPLSDDELADFMRDLFGAALGAEY
;
A
#
# COMPACT_ATOMS: atom_id res chain seq x y z
N MET A 1 -57.04 -35.36 12.24
CA MET A 1 -56.48 -35.08 13.57
C MET A 1 -55.20 -35.85 13.86
N LYS A 2 -55.11 -37.22 13.74
CA LYS A 2 -53.87 -38.00 14.06
C LYS A 2 -52.65 -37.47 13.30
N LYS A 3 -52.72 -37.14 12.02
CA LYS A 3 -51.55 -36.66 11.22
C LYS A 3 -51.07 -35.27 11.67
N ILE A 4 -51.97 -34.39 12.11
CA ILE A 4 -51.61 -33.05 12.64
C ILE A 4 -50.94 -33.19 14.01
N LEU A 5 -51.47 -34.10 14.85
CA LEU A 5 -50.86 -34.37 16.17
C LEU A 5 -49.44 -34.97 16.03
N THR A 6 -49.26 -35.89 15.06
CA THR A 6 -47.94 -36.47 14.78
C THR A 6 -46.97 -35.44 14.28
N LEU A 7 -47.41 -34.52 13.39
CA LEU A 7 -46.57 -33.41 12.89
C LEU A 7 -46.19 -32.44 14.02
N ALA A 8 -47.18 -32.10 14.89
CA ALA A 8 -46.95 -31.23 16.03
C ALA A 8 -45.96 -31.85 17.05
N VAL A 9 -46.05 -33.18 17.29
CA VAL A 9 -45.11 -33.91 18.15
C VAL A 9 -43.70 -33.96 17.52
N ILE A 10 -43.59 -34.22 16.23
CA ILE A 10 -42.30 -34.20 15.51
C ILE A 10 -41.69 -32.79 15.54
N LEU A 11 -42.47 -31.75 15.28
CA LEU A 11 -42.00 -30.35 15.37
C LEU A 11 -41.62 -29.98 16.81
N GLY A 12 -42.34 -30.45 17.81
CA GLY A 12 -42.02 -30.26 19.24
C GLY A 12 -40.72 -30.93 19.65
N ILE A 13 -40.50 -32.18 19.22
CA ILE A 13 -39.27 -32.94 19.50
C ILE A 13 -38.06 -32.31 18.76
N THR A 14 -38.24 -31.91 17.50
CA THR A 14 -37.19 -31.24 16.77
C THR A 14 -36.86 -29.85 17.34
N ALA A 15 -37.86 -29.08 17.74
CA ALA A 15 -37.64 -27.79 18.39
C ALA A 15 -36.97 -27.95 19.79
N ALA A 16 -37.34 -28.99 20.57
CA ALA A 16 -36.70 -29.27 21.84
C ALA A 16 -35.29 -29.87 21.71
N GLY A 17 -35.02 -30.66 20.67
CA GLY A 17 -33.69 -31.23 20.42
C GLY A 17 -32.71 -30.28 19.72
N ALA A 18 -33.22 -29.32 18.98
CA ALA A 18 -32.40 -28.42 18.18
C ALA A 18 -31.33 -27.62 18.97
N PRO A 19 -31.63 -27.06 20.17
CA PRO A 19 -30.60 -26.36 20.94
C PRO A 19 -29.46 -27.27 21.39
N TYR A 20 -29.76 -28.53 21.79
CA TYR A 20 -28.73 -29.48 22.20
C TYR A 20 -27.82 -29.89 21.04
N LEU A 21 -28.41 -30.22 19.89
CA LEU A 21 -27.65 -30.53 18.67
C LEU A 21 -26.84 -29.31 18.18
N ALA A 22 -27.41 -28.14 18.23
CA ALA A 22 -26.70 -26.91 17.92
C ALA A 22 -25.52 -26.69 18.85
N GLY A 23 -25.66 -26.95 20.14
CA GLY A 23 -24.57 -26.88 21.12
C GLY A 23 -23.43 -27.83 20.81
N GLN A 24 -23.75 -29.10 20.48
CA GLN A 24 -22.75 -30.09 20.12
C GLN A 24 -21.99 -29.72 18.83
N LEU A 25 -22.72 -29.29 17.83
CA LEU A 25 -22.11 -28.83 16.56
C LEU A 25 -21.28 -27.59 16.78
N THR A 26 -21.69 -26.67 17.62
CA THR A 26 -20.94 -25.44 17.92
C THR A 26 -19.64 -25.76 18.66
N GLU A 27 -19.68 -26.63 19.65
CA GLU A 27 -18.48 -27.08 20.38
C GLU A 27 -17.45 -27.65 19.39
N GLN A 28 -17.85 -28.67 18.62
CA GLN A 28 -16.96 -29.30 17.64
C GLN A 28 -16.38 -28.28 16.66
N ARG A 29 -17.21 -27.40 16.11
CA ARG A 29 -16.78 -26.38 15.19
C ARG A 29 -15.82 -25.35 15.80
N LEU A 30 -16.03 -24.94 17.04
CA LEU A 30 -15.14 -24.02 17.72
C LEU A 30 -13.75 -24.65 17.89
N TYR A 31 -13.69 -25.93 18.34
CA TYR A 31 -12.41 -26.62 18.41
C TYR A 31 -11.77 -26.80 17.04
N ASP A 32 -12.52 -27.29 16.04
CA ASP A 32 -12.01 -27.46 14.67
C ASP A 32 -11.49 -26.14 14.06
N LYS A 33 -12.07 -25.00 14.43
CA LYS A 33 -11.64 -23.69 13.94
C LYS A 33 -10.45 -23.13 14.72
N VAL A 34 -10.51 -23.19 16.05
CA VAL A 34 -9.46 -22.62 16.91
C VAL A 34 -8.18 -23.44 16.82
N ASP A 35 -8.27 -24.77 16.85
CA ASP A 35 -7.12 -25.68 16.77
C ASP A 35 -6.67 -25.95 15.32
N GLY A 36 -7.54 -25.69 14.33
CA GLY A 36 -7.29 -25.91 12.90
C GLY A 36 -7.11 -24.60 12.13
N SER A 37 -7.96 -24.41 11.12
CA SER A 37 -7.76 -23.39 10.07
C SER A 37 -7.55 -21.97 10.58
N LEU A 38 -8.25 -21.52 11.63
CA LEU A 38 -8.09 -20.18 12.18
C LEU A 38 -6.81 -20.07 13.00
N GLY A 39 -6.52 -21.08 13.84
CA GLY A 39 -5.31 -21.13 14.64
C GLY A 39 -4.05 -21.20 13.79
N GLU A 40 -4.06 -22.03 12.74
CA GLU A 40 -2.95 -22.12 11.78
C GLU A 40 -2.71 -20.80 11.05
N GLN A 41 -3.78 -20.16 10.58
CA GLN A 41 -3.66 -18.85 9.89
C GLN A 41 -3.22 -17.74 10.85
N ALA A 42 -3.76 -17.70 12.07
CA ALA A 42 -3.33 -16.74 13.09
C ALA A 42 -1.85 -16.91 13.45
N ALA A 43 -1.39 -18.17 13.58
CA ALA A 43 0.02 -18.46 13.83
C ALA A 43 0.93 -18.04 12.65
N LYS A 44 0.52 -18.38 11.43
CA LYS A 44 1.31 -18.14 10.21
C LYS A 44 1.43 -16.66 9.85
N HIS A 45 0.33 -15.91 9.94
CA HIS A 45 0.28 -14.52 9.44
C HIS A 45 0.42 -13.46 10.54
N LEU A 46 0.02 -13.78 11.76
CA LEU A 46 -0.01 -12.82 12.87
C LEU A 46 0.92 -13.19 14.03
N GLY A 47 1.52 -14.37 14.01
CA GLY A 47 2.32 -14.87 15.12
C GLY A 47 1.51 -15.13 16.40
N LEU A 48 0.17 -15.32 16.28
CA LEU A 48 -0.74 -15.53 17.37
C LEU A 48 -1.05 -17.01 17.54
N LYS A 49 -1.04 -17.52 18.77
CA LYS A 49 -1.60 -18.84 19.07
C LYS A 49 -2.99 -18.68 19.66
N LEU A 50 -3.96 -19.37 19.08
CA LEU A 50 -5.32 -19.44 19.58
C LEU A 50 -5.50 -20.75 20.35
N GLY A 51 -6.35 -20.75 21.38
CA GLY A 51 -6.75 -21.94 22.11
C GLY A 51 -8.14 -21.76 22.69
N LEU A 52 -8.83 -22.87 22.91
CA LEU A 52 -10.14 -22.89 23.55
C LEU A 52 -10.05 -23.74 24.85
N GLU A 53 -10.36 -23.11 25.98
CA GLU A 53 -10.29 -23.74 27.31
C GLU A 53 -11.65 -23.75 27.99
N ASN A 54 -11.84 -24.69 28.93
CA ASN A 54 -12.95 -24.72 29.87
C ASN A 54 -14.34 -24.71 29.20
N TYR A 55 -14.51 -25.41 28.08
CA TYR A 55 -15.82 -25.50 27.43
C TYR A 55 -16.80 -26.27 28.34
N GLN A 56 -17.89 -25.62 28.73
CA GLN A 56 -18.96 -26.18 29.53
C GLN A 56 -20.26 -26.17 28.76
N ARG A 57 -20.72 -27.34 28.32
CA ARG A 57 -21.92 -27.47 27.52
C ARG A 57 -23.16 -27.43 28.41
N GLY A 58 -24.09 -26.52 28.12
CA GLY A 58 -25.45 -26.54 28.63
C GLY A 58 -26.47 -26.84 27.54
N TYR A 59 -27.75 -26.88 27.88
CA TYR A 59 -28.82 -27.24 26.95
C TYR A 59 -29.04 -26.14 25.87
N ALA A 60 -29.25 -24.91 26.27
CA ALA A 60 -29.49 -23.78 25.38
C ALA A 60 -28.34 -22.76 25.35
N SER A 61 -27.36 -22.95 26.22
CA SER A 61 -26.18 -22.09 26.32
C SER A 61 -24.99 -22.89 26.78
N SER A 62 -23.81 -22.46 26.39
CA SER A 62 -22.52 -22.98 26.79
C SER A 62 -21.60 -21.83 27.18
N THR A 63 -20.54 -22.13 27.91
CA THR A 63 -19.48 -21.18 28.21
C THR A 63 -18.13 -21.77 27.79
N ALA A 64 -17.18 -20.92 27.41
CA ALA A 64 -15.82 -21.32 27.12
C ALA A 64 -14.87 -20.13 27.38
N THR A 65 -13.59 -20.36 27.25
CA THR A 65 -12.58 -19.29 27.28
C THR A 65 -11.72 -19.38 26.02
N LEU A 66 -11.72 -18.34 25.20
CA LEU A 66 -10.78 -18.17 24.09
C LEU A 66 -9.47 -17.63 24.65
N THR A 67 -8.38 -18.30 24.37
CA THR A 67 -7.03 -17.81 24.71
C THR A 67 -6.32 -17.34 23.45
N ILE A 68 -5.68 -16.19 23.56
CA ILE A 68 -4.83 -15.61 22.49
C ILE A 68 -3.45 -15.38 23.09
N SER A 69 -2.44 -16.06 22.57
CA SER A 69 -1.06 -15.94 23.02
C SER A 69 -0.20 -15.23 21.97
N THR A 70 0.58 -14.26 22.43
CA THR A 70 1.58 -13.53 21.61
C THR A 70 2.90 -13.58 22.38
N GLY A 71 3.86 -14.39 21.91
CA GLY A 71 5.06 -14.68 22.70
C GLY A 71 4.69 -15.24 24.07
N ASP A 72 5.17 -14.61 25.15
CA ASP A 72 4.91 -15.02 26.53
C ASP A 72 3.60 -14.44 27.12
N THR A 73 2.91 -13.58 26.40
CA THR A 73 1.67 -12.96 26.87
C THR A 73 0.46 -13.77 26.46
N ILE A 74 -0.35 -14.17 27.44
CA ILE A 74 -1.62 -14.89 27.23
C ILE A 74 -2.77 -14.02 27.68
N ARG A 75 -3.69 -13.73 26.76
CA ARG A 75 -4.95 -13.03 27.04
C ARG A 75 -6.11 -14.02 27.01
N ARG A 76 -7.05 -13.89 27.94
CA ARG A 76 -8.21 -14.77 28.09
C ARG A 76 -9.49 -13.99 27.87
N TYR A 77 -10.32 -14.50 26.98
CA TYR A 77 -11.61 -13.90 26.62
C TYR A 77 -12.73 -14.91 26.95
N PRO A 78 -13.50 -14.68 28.03
CA PRO A 78 -14.65 -15.52 28.34
C PRO A 78 -15.70 -15.44 27.21
N LEU A 79 -16.27 -16.58 26.84
CA LEU A 79 -17.28 -16.71 25.81
C LEU A 79 -18.60 -17.13 26.44
N ASP A 80 -19.68 -16.40 26.21
CA ASP A 80 -21.05 -16.80 26.47
C ASP A 80 -21.69 -17.22 25.14
N ILE A 81 -21.99 -18.52 25.00
CA ILE A 81 -22.46 -19.11 23.74
C ILE A 81 -23.94 -19.46 23.92
N ARG A 82 -24.78 -18.89 23.08
CA ARG A 82 -26.22 -19.23 23.03
C ARG A 82 -26.52 -20.03 21.78
N HIS A 83 -27.17 -21.18 21.98
CA HIS A 83 -27.67 -22.03 20.92
C HIS A 83 -29.14 -21.64 20.70
N ALA A 84 -29.36 -20.68 19.82
CA ALA A 84 -30.68 -20.16 19.62
C ALA A 84 -31.55 -21.09 18.79
N PRO A 85 -32.76 -21.39 19.21
CA PRO A 85 -33.79 -21.75 18.28
C PRO A 85 -34.01 -20.51 17.38
N LEU A 86 -34.32 -20.77 16.11
CA LEU A 86 -34.63 -19.78 15.06
C LEU A 86 -35.26 -18.50 15.64
N THR A 87 -34.52 -17.42 15.70
CA THR A 87 -35.10 -16.12 16.01
C THR A 87 -35.85 -15.63 14.78
N LEU A 88 -37.03 -15.05 14.93
CA LEU A 88 -37.88 -14.60 13.85
C LEU A 88 -37.22 -13.52 12.94
N THR A 89 -36.05 -13.01 13.33
CA THR A 89 -35.38 -11.89 12.66
C THR A 89 -34.07 -12.23 11.96
N GLY A 90 -33.54 -13.46 12.03
CA GLY A 90 -32.21 -13.67 11.47
C GLY A 90 -31.76 -15.09 11.19
N PHE A 91 -32.53 -16.13 11.51
CA PHE A 91 -32.13 -17.53 11.35
C PHE A 91 -30.76 -17.88 11.96
N ASP A 92 -30.37 -17.17 13.04
CA ASP A 92 -29.11 -17.42 13.73
C ASP A 92 -29.18 -18.80 14.44
N ILE A 93 -28.19 -19.65 14.21
CA ILE A 93 -28.05 -20.95 14.88
C ILE A 93 -27.17 -20.85 16.11
N THR A 94 -26.26 -19.89 16.15
CA THR A 94 -25.36 -19.66 17.28
C THR A 94 -25.07 -18.16 17.42
N ARG A 95 -25.07 -17.70 18.67
CA ARG A 95 -24.62 -16.37 19.06
C ARG A 95 -23.59 -16.51 20.16
N ILE A 96 -22.42 -15.89 19.97
CA ILE A 96 -21.31 -15.94 20.92
C ILE A 96 -21.01 -14.50 21.35
N THR A 97 -21.17 -14.22 22.64
CA THR A 97 -20.71 -12.97 23.22
C THR A 97 -19.29 -13.17 23.72
N ILE A 98 -18.35 -12.39 23.18
CA ILE A 98 -16.93 -12.41 23.53
C ILE A 98 -16.72 -11.30 24.57
N LYS A 99 -16.44 -11.67 25.82
CA LYS A 99 -16.21 -10.71 26.90
C LYS A 99 -14.76 -10.26 26.91
N HIS A 100 -14.58 -8.96 26.94
CA HIS A 100 -13.25 -8.40 27.11
C HIS A 100 -12.84 -8.38 28.59
N PRO A 101 -11.54 -8.60 28.90
CA PRO A 101 -11.03 -8.39 30.26
C PRO A 101 -11.30 -6.95 30.72
N ALA A 102 -11.63 -6.77 31.99
CA ALA A 102 -11.96 -5.46 32.54
C ALA A 102 -10.85 -4.40 32.32
N GLU A 103 -9.59 -4.86 32.28
CA GLU A 103 -8.43 -4.02 32.03
C GLU A 103 -8.38 -3.49 30.59
N ALA A 104 -9.06 -4.16 29.64
CA ALA A 104 -9.06 -3.74 28.24
C ALA A 104 -9.96 -2.53 27.98
N GLN A 105 -10.89 -2.21 28.90
CA GLN A 105 -11.88 -1.12 28.76
C GLN A 105 -12.67 -1.17 27.42
N LEU A 106 -12.74 -2.33 26.79
CA LEU A 106 -13.44 -2.57 25.56
C LEU A 106 -14.79 -3.25 25.85
N PRO A 107 -15.87 -2.85 25.18
CA PRO A 107 -17.16 -3.51 25.31
C PRO A 107 -17.15 -4.89 24.66
N ASP A 108 -18.07 -5.73 25.09
CA ASP A 108 -18.20 -7.10 24.58
C ASP A 108 -18.47 -7.12 23.07
N GLY A 109 -17.89 -8.10 22.38
CA GLY A 109 -18.15 -8.38 20.98
C GLY A 109 -19.29 -9.42 20.82
N ASP A 110 -20.05 -9.32 19.75
CA ASP A 110 -21.16 -10.23 19.44
C ASP A 110 -20.91 -10.94 18.10
N LEU A 111 -20.69 -12.24 18.14
CA LEU A 111 -20.50 -13.10 16.97
C LEU A 111 -21.74 -13.95 16.73
N ARG A 112 -22.29 -13.87 15.52
CA ARG A 112 -23.47 -14.63 15.07
C ARG A 112 -23.12 -15.50 13.89
N VAL A 113 -23.66 -16.71 13.87
CA VAL A 113 -23.58 -17.63 12.74
C VAL A 113 -25.01 -18.00 12.35
N ASN A 114 -25.39 -17.76 11.10
CA ASN A 114 -26.72 -18.06 10.60
C ASN A 114 -26.82 -19.45 9.92
N LEU A 115 -28.03 -19.85 9.55
CA LEU A 115 -28.30 -21.12 8.86
C LEU A 115 -27.56 -21.27 7.52
N LEU A 116 -27.30 -20.16 6.82
CA LEU A 116 -26.54 -20.14 5.57
C LEU A 116 -25.02 -20.21 5.79
N ARG A 117 -24.59 -20.38 7.06
CA ARG A 117 -23.19 -20.43 7.45
C ARG A 117 -22.45 -19.12 7.14
N ASN A 118 -23.15 -18.00 7.22
CA ASN A 118 -22.52 -16.69 7.23
C ASN A 118 -22.28 -16.28 8.68
N LEU A 119 -21.08 -15.71 8.88
CA LEU A 119 -20.63 -15.17 10.14
C LEU A 119 -20.83 -13.65 10.12
N THR A 120 -21.31 -13.09 11.21
CA THR A 120 -21.33 -11.67 11.47
C THR A 120 -20.79 -11.41 12.87
N TYR A 121 -19.70 -10.68 12.96
CA TYR A 121 -19.19 -10.16 14.24
C TYR A 121 -19.46 -8.67 14.30
N THR A 122 -19.92 -8.20 15.46
CA THR A 122 -20.14 -6.77 15.71
C THR A 122 -19.56 -6.40 17.07
N GLN A 123 -18.93 -5.23 17.13
CA GLN A 123 -18.43 -4.64 18.37
C GLN A 123 -18.65 -3.12 18.30
N HIS A 124 -19.27 -2.58 19.35
CA HIS A 124 -19.46 -1.15 19.51
C HIS A 124 -18.38 -0.61 20.44
N ILE A 125 -17.61 0.39 20.00
CA ILE A 125 -16.63 1.10 20.82
C ILE A 125 -17.31 2.40 21.26
N PRO A 126 -17.53 2.60 22.56
CA PRO A 126 -18.23 3.79 23.06
C PRO A 126 -17.43 5.06 22.83
N ALA A 127 -18.13 6.18 22.87
CA ALA A 127 -17.50 7.50 22.91
C ALA A 127 -16.68 7.66 24.20
N GLU A 128 -15.53 8.30 24.08
CA GLU A 128 -14.64 8.59 25.20
C GLU A 128 -14.14 10.03 25.09
N GLU A 129 -14.08 10.69 26.24
CA GLU A 129 -13.47 12.02 26.36
C GLU A 129 -12.28 11.93 27.29
N LYS A 130 -11.10 12.35 26.82
CA LYS A 130 -9.86 12.31 27.59
C LYS A 130 -8.96 13.47 27.21
N ASN A 131 -8.54 14.25 28.21
CA ASN A 131 -7.61 15.37 28.03
C ASN A 131 -8.05 16.40 26.98
N GLY A 132 -9.36 16.69 26.89
CA GLY A 132 -9.91 17.62 25.89
C GLY A 132 -10.14 17.02 24.51
N ASN A 133 -9.72 15.77 24.28
CA ASN A 133 -9.96 15.04 23.05
C ASN A 133 -11.24 14.22 23.18
N THR A 134 -12.11 14.27 22.17
CA THR A 134 -13.35 13.52 22.13
C THR A 134 -13.30 12.51 20.99
N PHE A 135 -13.27 11.23 21.32
CA PHE A 135 -13.57 10.14 20.38
C PHE A 135 -15.09 9.88 20.45
N LYS A 136 -15.79 10.00 19.32
CA LYS A 136 -17.27 9.87 19.28
C LYS A 136 -17.77 8.43 19.21
N GLY A 137 -16.87 7.46 19.22
CA GLY A 137 -17.17 6.05 19.14
C GLY A 137 -16.90 5.46 17.75
N ALA A 138 -16.99 4.13 17.65
CA ALA A 138 -16.90 3.41 16.40
C ALA A 138 -17.67 2.09 16.47
N ASP A 139 -18.13 1.59 15.33
CA ASP A 139 -18.70 0.25 15.17
C ASP A 139 -17.79 -0.60 14.28
N ILE A 140 -17.41 -1.76 14.77
CA ILE A 140 -16.67 -2.77 14.01
C ILE A 140 -17.66 -3.84 13.58
N THR A 141 -17.70 -4.15 12.30
CA THR A 141 -18.49 -5.23 11.73
C THR A 141 -17.61 -6.11 10.86
N ILE A 142 -17.63 -7.44 11.08
CA ILE A 142 -16.99 -8.42 10.19
C ILE A 142 -18.09 -9.32 9.64
N GLN A 143 -18.16 -9.46 8.32
CA GLN A 143 -19.18 -10.26 7.65
C GLN A 143 -18.57 -11.14 6.58
N GLY A 144 -19.09 -12.36 6.44
CA GLY A 144 -18.71 -13.25 5.36
C GLY A 144 -19.02 -14.71 5.64
N PRO A 145 -18.60 -15.63 4.75
CA PRO A 145 -18.81 -17.05 4.95
C PRO A 145 -18.01 -17.59 6.13
N GLU A 146 -18.63 -18.46 6.93
CA GLU A 146 -17.92 -19.19 8.00
C GLU A 146 -16.76 -20.02 7.46
N LYS A 147 -16.94 -20.61 6.28
CA LYS A 147 -15.90 -21.38 5.60
C LYS A 147 -14.85 -20.45 5.02
N GLY A 148 -13.61 -20.61 5.44
CA GLY A 148 -12.49 -19.79 4.96
C GLY A 148 -12.22 -18.54 5.80
N PHE A 149 -12.98 -18.29 6.89
CA PHE A 149 -12.67 -17.19 7.81
C PHE A 149 -11.20 -17.30 8.31
N PRO A 150 -10.42 -16.18 8.35
CA PRO A 150 -10.81 -14.80 8.05
C PRO A 150 -10.81 -14.40 6.55
N LEU A 151 -10.40 -15.30 5.63
CA LEU A 151 -10.42 -15.04 4.20
C LEU A 151 -11.86 -14.90 3.67
N ASN A 152 -12.03 -14.10 2.64
CA ASN A 152 -13.31 -13.81 1.99
C ASN A 152 -14.35 -13.16 2.92
N ASN A 153 -13.86 -12.44 3.93
CA ASN A 153 -14.68 -11.66 4.84
C ASN A 153 -14.43 -10.17 4.65
N THR A 154 -15.48 -9.39 4.88
CA THR A 154 -15.42 -7.93 4.87
C THR A 154 -15.41 -7.44 6.31
N LEU A 155 -14.40 -6.66 6.68
CA LEU A 155 -14.38 -5.87 7.92
C LEU A 155 -14.78 -4.44 7.58
N THR A 156 -15.78 -3.91 8.26
CA THR A 156 -16.20 -2.53 8.18
C THR A 156 -15.95 -1.84 9.53
N LEU A 157 -15.27 -0.72 9.48
CA LEU A 157 -15.08 0.18 10.61
C LEU A 157 -15.87 1.47 10.35
N ASP A 158 -16.95 1.66 11.08
CA ASP A 158 -17.74 2.90 11.07
C ASP A 158 -17.26 3.80 12.21
N MET A 159 -16.44 4.78 11.89
CA MET A 159 -15.96 5.78 12.86
C MET A 159 -16.97 6.91 12.96
N HIS A 160 -17.39 7.27 14.18
CA HIS A 160 -18.37 8.34 14.40
C HIS A 160 -17.71 9.74 14.49
N GLY A 161 -16.40 9.77 14.36
CA GLY A 161 -15.58 10.98 14.32
C GLY A 161 -14.69 11.15 15.54
N VAL A 162 -13.69 12.02 15.37
CA VAL A 162 -12.74 12.41 16.43
C VAL A 162 -12.66 13.93 16.45
N GLN A 163 -12.64 14.51 17.63
CA GLN A 163 -12.35 15.92 17.82
C GLN A 163 -11.19 16.05 18.81
N GLN A 164 -10.16 16.74 18.38
CA GLN A 164 -8.97 17.01 19.19
C GLN A 164 -8.66 18.50 19.10
N ASP A 165 -8.83 19.24 20.21
CA ASP A 165 -8.69 20.69 20.23
C ASP A 165 -9.51 21.35 19.09
N LYS A 166 -8.80 21.89 18.09
CA LYS A 166 -9.38 22.55 16.92
C LYS A 166 -9.54 21.62 15.71
N SER A 167 -8.94 20.44 15.77
CA SER A 167 -8.95 19.46 14.69
C SER A 167 -10.18 18.57 14.78
N THR A 168 -10.80 18.30 13.65
CA THR A 168 -11.97 17.43 13.54
C THR A 168 -11.76 16.42 12.41
N PHE A 169 -11.88 15.14 12.75
CA PHE A 169 -12.07 14.06 11.81
C PHE A 169 -13.57 13.72 11.80
N GLU A 170 -14.21 13.92 10.66
CA GLU A 170 -15.65 13.67 10.53
C GLU A 170 -15.95 12.16 10.49
N PRO A 171 -17.21 11.74 10.70
CA PRO A 171 -17.60 10.34 10.58
C PRO A 171 -17.16 9.74 9.26
N ALA A 172 -16.56 8.56 9.31
CA ALA A 172 -16.04 7.87 8.13
C ALA A 172 -16.25 6.35 8.24
N GLN A 173 -16.58 5.72 7.12
CA GLN A 173 -16.63 4.28 6.99
C GLN A 173 -15.39 3.79 6.25
N ILE A 174 -14.68 2.83 6.84
CA ILE A 174 -13.54 2.16 6.22
C ILE A 174 -13.86 0.67 6.07
N THR A 175 -13.72 0.16 4.87
CA THR A 175 -14.00 -1.24 4.55
C THR A 175 -12.71 -1.95 4.15
N PHE A 176 -12.45 -3.08 4.77
CA PHE A 176 -11.34 -3.99 4.45
C PHE A 176 -11.90 -5.29 3.89
N ASN A 177 -11.43 -5.71 2.73
CA ASN A 177 -11.74 -7.01 2.15
C ASN A 177 -10.45 -7.82 2.04
N TYR A 178 -10.42 -8.97 2.68
CA TYR A 178 -9.29 -9.89 2.64
C TYR A 178 -9.67 -11.15 1.87
N THR A 179 -8.93 -11.43 0.81
CA THR A 179 -9.16 -12.59 -0.08
C THR A 179 -7.87 -13.36 -0.30
N ASP A 180 -7.95 -14.53 -0.92
CA ASP A 180 -6.76 -15.31 -1.31
C ASP A 180 -5.85 -14.53 -2.29
N SER A 181 -6.40 -13.57 -3.04
CA SER A 181 -5.66 -12.76 -4.00
C SER A 181 -5.11 -11.44 -3.46
N GLY A 182 -5.47 -11.06 -2.23
CA GLY A 182 -4.98 -9.81 -1.64
C GLY A 182 -5.91 -9.16 -0.62
N LEU A 183 -5.52 -7.97 -0.20
CA LEU A 183 -6.26 -7.10 0.71
C LEU A 183 -6.67 -5.83 -0.03
N THR A 184 -7.93 -5.43 0.10
CA THR A 184 -8.42 -4.13 -0.35
C THR A 184 -8.93 -3.32 0.83
N LEU A 185 -8.52 -2.06 0.91
CA LEU A 185 -9.06 -1.07 1.82
C LEU A 185 -9.73 0.03 1.00
N ASN A 186 -10.93 0.44 1.36
CA ASN A 186 -11.60 1.57 0.74
C ASN A 186 -12.44 2.36 1.74
N SER A 187 -12.70 3.62 1.41
CA SER A 187 -13.64 4.49 2.12
C SER A 187 -14.37 5.36 1.10
N PRO A 188 -15.68 5.62 1.25
CA PRO A 188 -16.38 6.55 0.38
C PRO A 188 -15.83 7.97 0.46
N VAL A 189 -15.53 8.41 1.67
CA VAL A 189 -15.01 9.76 1.93
C VAL A 189 -14.34 9.82 3.29
N ILE A 190 -13.27 10.60 3.36
CA ILE A 190 -12.58 10.98 4.60
C ILE A 190 -12.49 12.50 4.63
N HIS A 191 -13.01 13.12 5.68
CA HIS A 191 -12.92 14.55 5.92
C HIS A 191 -12.07 14.82 7.15
N TYR A 192 -11.10 15.69 6.97
CA TYR A 192 -10.31 16.26 8.05
C TYR A 192 -10.35 17.77 7.98
N ARG A 193 -10.46 18.43 9.13
CA ARG A 193 -10.43 19.89 9.24
C ARG A 193 -9.79 20.30 10.55
N ASP A 194 -8.93 21.31 10.49
CA ASP A 194 -8.50 22.12 11.62
C ASP A 194 -8.55 23.62 11.25
N ASP A 195 -7.94 24.49 12.07
CA ASP A 195 -7.92 25.93 11.79
C ASP A 195 -7.17 26.28 10.51
N ASP A 196 -6.12 25.52 10.22
CA ASP A 196 -5.15 25.82 9.17
C ASP A 196 -5.37 25.00 7.88
N ILE A 197 -6.05 23.82 7.99
CA ILE A 197 -6.13 22.87 6.90
C ILE A 197 -7.54 22.25 6.81
N GLN A 198 -8.05 22.15 5.60
CA GLN A 198 -9.19 21.32 5.27
C GLN A 198 -8.80 20.31 4.18
N ALA A 199 -9.00 19.02 4.46
CA ALA A 199 -8.76 17.94 3.49
C ALA A 199 -10.02 17.08 3.32
N ILE A 200 -10.37 16.82 2.06
CA ILE A 200 -11.47 15.91 1.68
C ILE A 200 -10.90 14.89 0.72
N LEU A 201 -10.88 13.62 1.11
CA LEU A 201 -10.46 12.50 0.28
C LEU A 201 -11.70 11.72 -0.15
N ARG A 202 -11.96 11.64 -1.45
CA ARG A 202 -13.10 10.89 -2.00
C ARG A 202 -12.62 9.57 -2.60
N ASN A 203 -13.32 8.50 -2.24
CA ASN A 203 -13.02 7.14 -2.70
C ASN A 203 -11.53 6.75 -2.57
N PRO A 204 -10.85 7.04 -1.43
CA PRO A 204 -9.51 6.52 -1.22
C PRO A 204 -9.57 5.00 -1.21
N GLN A 205 -8.72 4.37 -2.02
CA GLN A 205 -8.64 2.93 -2.15
C GLN A 205 -7.17 2.49 -2.09
N VAL A 206 -6.91 1.45 -1.31
CA VAL A 206 -5.62 0.77 -1.27
C VAL A 206 -5.84 -0.71 -1.60
N ASN A 207 -5.14 -1.21 -2.61
CA ASN A 207 -5.12 -2.62 -2.96
C ASN A 207 -3.73 -3.18 -2.69
N LEU A 208 -3.68 -4.33 -2.07
CA LEU A 208 -2.48 -5.11 -1.77
C LEU A 208 -2.64 -6.51 -2.37
N PRO A 209 -2.51 -6.68 -3.69
CA PRO A 209 -2.56 -8.00 -4.30
C PRO A 209 -1.38 -8.85 -3.84
N PHE A 210 -1.58 -10.17 -3.77
CA PHE A 210 -0.53 -11.14 -3.45
C PHE A 210 -0.05 -11.84 -4.72
N ILE A 211 1.24 -12.17 -4.76
CA ILE A 211 1.84 -13.07 -5.75
C ILE A 211 2.44 -14.29 -5.05
N THR A 212 2.62 -15.35 -5.80
CA THR A 212 3.31 -16.54 -5.31
C THR A 212 4.69 -16.63 -5.95
N VAL A 213 5.76 -16.48 -5.15
CA VAL A 213 7.14 -16.60 -5.58
C VAL A 213 7.74 -17.80 -4.86
N ASP A 214 8.22 -18.81 -5.59
CA ASP A 214 8.78 -20.06 -5.04
C ASP A 214 7.88 -20.72 -3.98
N GLY A 215 6.55 -20.73 -4.23
CA GLY A 215 5.56 -21.32 -3.33
C GLY A 215 5.20 -20.47 -2.09
N LYS A 216 5.78 -19.29 -1.92
CA LYS A 216 5.46 -18.34 -0.86
C LYS A 216 4.54 -17.24 -1.38
N GLN A 217 3.48 -16.95 -0.65
CA GLN A 217 2.66 -15.77 -0.91
C GLN A 217 3.33 -14.51 -0.35
N LEU A 218 3.53 -13.53 -1.22
CA LEU A 218 4.12 -12.24 -0.89
C LEU A 218 3.17 -11.11 -1.33
N PRO A 219 3.12 -9.97 -0.62
CA PRO A 219 2.51 -8.78 -1.16
C PRO A 219 3.21 -8.41 -2.47
N ALA A 220 2.46 -8.37 -3.57
CA ALA A 220 3.03 -8.05 -4.87
C ALA A 220 3.33 -6.56 -4.98
N ARG A 221 2.33 -5.76 -4.67
CA ARG A 221 2.39 -4.32 -4.85
C ARG A 221 1.39 -3.61 -3.96
N VAL A 222 1.57 -2.32 -3.79
CA VAL A 222 0.61 -1.38 -3.21
C VAL A 222 0.05 -0.55 -4.34
N GLU A 223 -1.25 -0.63 -4.55
CA GLU A 223 -1.98 0.25 -5.46
C GLU A 223 -2.80 1.21 -4.62
N TYR A 224 -2.46 2.47 -4.66
CA TYR A 224 -3.25 3.53 -4.07
C TYR A 224 -4.01 4.27 -5.17
N ARG A 225 -5.29 4.49 -4.99
CA ARG A 225 -6.13 5.31 -5.86
C ARG A 225 -6.88 6.32 -5.02
N LEU A 226 -6.94 7.52 -5.51
CA LEU A 226 -7.67 8.61 -4.91
C LEU A 226 -8.55 9.25 -5.98
N GLY A 227 -9.84 9.27 -5.72
CA GLY A 227 -10.79 9.96 -6.59
C GLY A 227 -10.66 11.48 -6.46
N GLU A 228 -11.71 12.18 -6.80
CA GLU A 228 -11.76 13.63 -6.68
C GLU A 228 -11.60 14.06 -5.21
N SER A 229 -10.54 14.80 -4.92
CA SER A 229 -10.15 15.18 -3.56
C SER A 229 -9.72 16.62 -3.51
N SER A 230 -9.80 17.25 -2.35
CA SER A 230 -9.40 18.65 -2.19
C SER A 230 -8.61 18.85 -0.90
N PHE A 231 -7.68 19.78 -0.96
CA PHE A 231 -6.87 20.24 0.15
C PHE A 231 -6.85 21.78 0.09
N LYS A 232 -7.17 22.43 1.21
CA LYS A 232 -7.19 23.89 1.33
C LYS A 232 -6.52 24.32 2.61
N THR A 233 -5.72 25.39 2.54
CA THR A 233 -5.23 26.09 3.74
C THR A 233 -6.25 27.11 4.22
N GLY A 234 -6.28 27.37 5.53
CA GLY A 234 -7.26 28.26 6.17
C GLY A 234 -7.14 29.71 5.71
N ASP A 235 -5.93 30.15 5.37
CA ASP A 235 -5.63 31.48 4.79
C ASP A 235 -5.98 31.58 3.28
N GLY A 236 -6.27 30.44 2.63
CA GLY A 236 -6.58 30.39 1.21
C GLY A 236 -5.34 30.46 0.29
N ASP A 237 -4.15 30.38 0.84
CA ASP A 237 -2.90 30.45 0.08
C ASP A 237 -2.79 29.26 -0.88
N ILE A 238 -3.22 28.08 -0.43
CA ILE A 238 -3.23 26.86 -1.23
C ILE A 238 -4.67 26.33 -1.35
N ASP A 239 -5.16 26.14 -2.55
CA ASP A 239 -6.35 25.39 -2.90
C ASP A 239 -5.96 24.36 -3.97
N LEU A 240 -5.75 23.11 -3.55
CA LEU A 240 -5.35 22.00 -4.40
C LEU A 240 -6.54 21.05 -4.56
N SER A 241 -6.94 20.82 -5.80
CA SER A 241 -7.90 19.76 -6.15
C SER A 241 -7.17 18.66 -6.91
N LEU A 242 -7.38 17.43 -6.50
CA LEU A 242 -6.80 16.22 -7.09
C LEU A 242 -7.89 15.44 -7.83
N ARG A 243 -7.55 14.87 -9.00
CA ARG A 243 -8.42 13.99 -9.79
C ARG A 243 -7.63 12.82 -10.31
N ASP A 244 -8.24 11.62 -10.27
CA ASP A 244 -7.67 10.42 -10.88
C ASP A 244 -6.21 10.13 -10.49
N ASN A 245 -5.91 10.30 -9.20
CA ASN A 245 -4.56 10.05 -8.72
C ASN A 245 -4.36 8.56 -8.45
N SER A 246 -3.25 8.04 -8.92
CA SER A 246 -2.85 6.66 -8.68
C SER A 246 -1.36 6.58 -8.35
N LEU A 247 -1.05 5.80 -7.32
CA LEU A 247 0.31 5.41 -6.96
C LEU A 247 0.36 3.88 -6.98
N LEU A 248 1.33 3.34 -7.69
CA LEU A 248 1.58 1.92 -7.77
C LEU A 248 3.05 1.68 -7.43
N LEU A 249 3.29 0.89 -6.38
CA LEU A 249 4.63 0.53 -5.92
C LEU A 249 4.69 -0.97 -5.72
N GLY A 250 5.66 -1.66 -6.31
CA GLY A 250 5.83 -3.07 -6.04
C GLY A 250 6.35 -3.88 -7.20
N ILE A 251 5.85 -5.10 -7.33
CA ILE A 251 6.35 -6.13 -8.22
C ILE A 251 5.23 -6.58 -9.15
N GLU A 252 5.52 -6.70 -10.43
CA GLU A 252 4.67 -7.33 -11.44
C GLU A 252 5.38 -8.54 -12.04
N GLU A 253 4.65 -9.64 -12.24
CA GLU A 253 5.13 -10.80 -12.96
C GLU A 253 4.84 -10.63 -14.45
N GLU A 254 5.86 -10.79 -15.29
CA GLU A 254 5.74 -10.74 -16.74
C GLU A 254 6.60 -11.85 -17.36
N ASN A 255 5.99 -12.79 -18.10
CA ASN A 255 6.69 -13.87 -18.82
C ASN A 255 7.68 -14.68 -17.94
N SER A 256 7.30 -15.00 -16.71
CA SER A 256 8.12 -15.72 -15.71
C SER A 256 9.37 -14.93 -15.24
N THR A 257 9.39 -13.65 -15.46
CA THR A 257 10.30 -12.68 -14.85
C THR A 257 9.51 -11.68 -14.01
N TYR A 258 10.19 -10.87 -13.22
CA TYR A 258 9.56 -9.88 -12.36
C TYR A 258 10.07 -8.49 -12.68
N ASN A 259 9.19 -7.54 -12.60
CA ASN A 259 9.52 -6.12 -12.74
C ASN A 259 9.26 -5.42 -11.39
N LEU A 260 10.22 -4.64 -10.91
CA LEU A 260 10.00 -3.69 -9.81
C LEU A 260 9.49 -2.40 -10.41
N ILE A 261 8.34 -1.93 -9.94
CA ILE A 261 7.65 -0.76 -10.49
C ILE A 261 7.35 0.28 -9.42
N ALA A 262 7.50 1.54 -9.81
CA ALA A 262 7.01 2.69 -9.06
C ALA A 262 6.38 3.67 -10.05
N ARG A 263 5.06 3.79 -10.04
CA ARG A 263 4.31 4.64 -10.95
C ARG A 263 3.43 5.59 -10.17
N LEU A 264 3.46 6.86 -10.52
CA LEU A 264 2.60 7.91 -9.98
C LEU A 264 1.98 8.70 -11.12
N ASP A 265 0.66 8.65 -11.20
CA ASP A 265 -0.12 9.49 -12.10
C ASP A 265 -0.99 10.42 -11.25
N SER A 266 -0.97 11.70 -11.54
CA SER A 266 -1.75 12.69 -10.81
C SER A 266 -2.28 13.76 -11.77
N GLN A 267 -3.59 14.00 -11.71
CA GLN A 267 -4.22 15.18 -12.27
C GLN A 267 -4.59 16.12 -11.13
N PHE A 268 -4.25 17.38 -11.25
CA PHE A 268 -4.51 18.34 -10.19
C PHE A 268 -4.82 19.74 -10.72
N THR A 269 -5.44 20.53 -9.88
CA THR A 269 -5.67 21.95 -10.13
C THR A 269 -5.19 22.71 -8.91
N ILE A 270 -4.34 23.70 -9.11
CA ILE A 270 -3.85 24.59 -8.07
C ILE A 270 -4.53 25.93 -8.23
N ALA A 271 -5.12 26.44 -7.15
CA ALA A 271 -5.73 27.77 -7.08
C ALA A 271 -5.18 28.53 -5.87
N GLY A 272 -5.67 29.74 -5.62
CA GLY A 272 -5.20 30.58 -4.54
C GLY A 272 -3.91 31.36 -4.90
N GLU A 273 -3.19 31.82 -3.88
CA GLU A 273 -1.95 32.57 -4.05
C GLU A 273 -0.83 31.71 -4.65
N ALA A 274 -0.76 30.44 -4.28
CA ALA A 274 0.19 29.48 -4.84
C ALA A 274 0.11 29.39 -6.38
N ALA A 275 -1.09 29.38 -6.96
CA ALA A 275 -1.25 29.40 -8.42
C ALA A 275 -0.66 30.67 -9.06
N SER A 276 -0.77 31.81 -8.39
CA SER A 276 -0.23 33.08 -8.85
C SER A 276 1.29 33.10 -8.79
N GLN A 277 1.88 32.53 -7.73
CA GLN A 277 3.33 32.38 -7.59
C GLN A 277 3.89 31.43 -8.66
N ILE A 278 3.21 30.29 -8.90
CA ILE A 278 3.61 29.34 -9.94
C ILE A 278 3.56 30.01 -11.33
N LYS A 279 2.53 30.83 -11.63
CA LYS A 279 2.43 31.56 -12.90
C LYS A 279 3.57 32.58 -13.14
N MET A 280 4.15 33.10 -12.07
CA MET A 280 5.35 33.96 -12.21
C MET A 280 6.59 33.14 -12.60
N LEU A 281 6.69 31.87 -12.14
CA LEU A 281 7.79 30.96 -12.45
C LEU A 281 7.60 30.25 -13.78
N LEU A 282 6.40 29.77 -14.03
CA LEU A 282 6.00 28.96 -15.18
C LEU A 282 4.77 29.63 -15.83
N PRO A 283 4.80 30.04 -17.10
CA PRO A 283 3.63 30.62 -17.77
C PRO A 283 2.49 29.64 -17.94
N VAL A 284 2.78 28.34 -17.88
CA VAL A 284 1.82 27.24 -17.88
C VAL A 284 1.77 26.64 -16.49
N VAL A 285 0.63 26.78 -15.82
CA VAL A 285 0.42 26.12 -14.52
C VAL A 285 0.28 24.62 -14.76
N PRO A 286 1.11 23.79 -14.14
CA PRO A 286 0.98 22.34 -14.28
C PRO A 286 -0.37 21.86 -13.75
N ASP A 287 -0.97 20.89 -14.45
CA ASP A 287 -2.22 20.22 -14.08
C ASP A 287 -2.11 18.69 -14.14
N GLN A 288 -0.98 18.16 -14.60
CA GLN A 288 -0.71 16.73 -14.68
C GLN A 288 0.75 16.44 -14.31
N PHE A 289 0.94 15.38 -13.51
CA PHE A 289 2.26 14.82 -13.21
C PHE A 289 2.23 13.33 -13.52
N HIS A 290 3.26 12.86 -14.20
CA HIS A 290 3.50 11.45 -14.49
C HIS A 290 4.92 11.08 -14.06
N PHE A 291 5.03 9.97 -13.36
CA PHE A 291 6.29 9.33 -13.00
C PHE A 291 6.15 7.81 -13.21
N ASP A 292 7.05 7.23 -13.98
CA ASP A 292 7.15 5.78 -14.16
C ASP A 292 8.61 5.36 -13.98
N TYR A 293 8.85 4.50 -13.01
CA TYR A 293 10.12 3.81 -12.81
C TYR A 293 9.86 2.31 -12.86
N THR A 294 10.55 1.61 -13.75
CA THR A 294 10.43 0.16 -13.88
C THR A 294 11.80 -0.46 -14.05
N LEU A 295 12.20 -1.31 -13.11
CA LEU A 295 13.36 -2.20 -13.24
C LEU A 295 12.88 -3.57 -13.71
N LYS A 296 13.29 -4.00 -14.90
CA LYS A 296 12.74 -5.15 -15.62
C LYS A 296 13.63 -6.40 -15.49
N ASN A 297 13.01 -7.55 -15.67
CA ASN A 297 13.65 -8.86 -15.82
C ASN A 297 14.37 -9.38 -14.58
N LEU A 298 13.87 -9.07 -13.38
CA LEU A 298 14.41 -9.59 -12.12
C LEU A 298 14.13 -11.10 -11.98
N SER A 299 15.05 -11.80 -11.31
CA SER A 299 14.83 -13.21 -10.91
C SER A 299 13.89 -13.34 -9.72
N PRO A 300 13.29 -14.54 -9.49
CA PRO A 300 12.56 -14.83 -8.26
C PRO A 300 13.40 -14.59 -7.00
N GLN A 301 14.70 -14.86 -7.06
CA GLN A 301 15.64 -14.70 -5.93
C GLN A 301 15.87 -13.22 -5.60
N SER A 302 15.99 -12.36 -6.61
CA SER A 302 16.07 -10.90 -6.40
C SER A 302 14.79 -10.33 -5.79
N VAL A 303 13.63 -10.82 -6.26
CA VAL A 303 12.32 -10.46 -5.70
C VAL A 303 12.20 -10.90 -4.25
N GLN A 304 12.61 -12.13 -3.93
CA GLN A 304 12.58 -12.64 -2.56
C GLN A 304 13.51 -11.82 -1.65
N ALA A 305 14.74 -11.52 -2.09
CA ALA A 305 15.67 -10.70 -1.33
C ALA A 305 15.13 -9.28 -1.08
N ALA A 306 14.49 -8.67 -2.09
CA ALA A 306 13.82 -7.39 -1.93
C ALA A 306 12.65 -7.46 -0.94
N ALA A 307 11.80 -8.50 -1.04
CA ALA A 307 10.69 -8.71 -0.12
C ALA A 307 11.16 -8.94 1.32
N ASP A 308 12.22 -9.71 1.51
CA ASP A 308 12.82 -9.96 2.83
C ASP A 308 13.40 -8.66 3.42
N LEU A 309 14.00 -7.80 2.60
CA LEU A 309 14.44 -6.47 3.02
C LEU A 309 13.26 -5.59 3.47
N PHE A 310 12.16 -5.55 2.71
CA PHE A 310 10.97 -4.77 3.05
C PHE A 310 10.20 -5.33 4.25
N GLN A 311 10.05 -6.65 4.38
CA GLN A 311 9.34 -7.26 5.51
C GLN A 311 10.09 -7.08 6.83
N GLN A 312 11.39 -6.94 6.78
CA GLN A 312 12.24 -6.81 7.95
C GLN A 312 12.62 -5.37 8.25
N ALA A 313 12.40 -4.43 7.33
CA ALA A 313 12.23 -3.04 7.67
C ALA A 313 10.97 -2.97 8.55
N LYS A 314 11.10 -3.48 9.80
CA LYS A 314 10.05 -3.38 10.80
C LYS A 314 9.65 -1.92 10.83
N PRO A 315 8.38 -1.58 10.59
CA PRO A 315 7.91 -0.28 11.02
C PRO A 315 8.34 -0.19 12.48
N LEU A 316 8.90 0.93 12.87
CA LEU A 316 9.33 1.27 14.22
C LEU A 316 8.28 0.75 15.22
N ARG A 317 8.42 -0.51 15.62
CA ARG A 317 7.64 -1.12 16.66
C ARG A 317 8.28 -0.69 17.97
N GLY A 318 7.98 0.53 18.37
CA GLY A 318 7.96 0.81 19.78
C GLY A 318 6.91 -0.11 20.42
N ASP A 319 7.17 -0.57 21.63
CA ASP A 319 6.27 -1.42 22.45
C ASP A 319 4.89 -0.77 22.75
N ASN A 320 4.43 0.15 21.93
CA ASN A 320 3.20 0.90 22.07
C ASN A 320 2.07 0.18 21.35
N SER A 321 1.12 -0.30 22.14
CA SER A 321 -0.15 -0.89 21.71
C SER A 321 -0.80 -0.08 20.58
N ALA A 322 -1.57 -0.75 19.71
CA ALA A 322 -2.35 -0.13 18.62
C ALA A 322 -3.21 1.09 19.06
N ALA A 323 -3.52 1.22 20.35
CA ALA A 323 -4.19 2.37 20.94
C ALA A 323 -3.30 3.63 21.04
N ALA A 324 -1.97 3.47 21.15
CA ALA A 324 -1.05 4.62 21.17
C ALA A 324 -0.80 5.18 19.77
N LEU A 325 -0.91 4.35 18.72
CA LEU A 325 -0.78 4.81 17.32
C LEU A 325 -1.96 5.70 16.86
N ALA A 326 -3.11 5.63 17.53
CA ALA A 326 -4.26 6.47 17.21
C ALA A 326 -4.21 7.85 17.86
N THR A 327 -3.34 8.07 18.85
CA THR A 327 -3.28 9.30 19.63
C THR A 327 -2.02 10.14 19.43
N ASP A 328 -0.97 9.58 18.81
CA ASP A 328 0.25 10.33 18.54
C ASP A 328 0.18 10.95 17.14
N SER A 329 -0.04 12.24 17.11
CA SER A 329 -0.06 13.08 15.92
C SER A 329 1.24 12.91 15.08
N ILE A 330 1.11 13.10 13.77
CA ILE A 330 2.20 13.11 12.78
C ILE A 330 3.44 13.92 13.25
N SER A 331 3.25 14.90 14.12
CA SER A 331 4.35 15.70 14.71
C SER A 331 5.26 14.91 15.66
N GLN A 332 4.80 13.84 16.29
CA GLN A 332 5.66 12.97 17.11
C GLN A 332 6.44 11.96 16.27
N LEU A 333 5.95 11.59 15.07
CA LEU A 333 6.67 10.77 14.11
C LEU A 333 7.96 11.43 13.59
N THR A 334 8.00 12.76 13.58
CA THR A 334 9.19 13.51 13.13
C THR A 334 10.16 13.89 14.27
N GLN A 335 9.73 13.90 15.52
CA GLN A 335 10.55 14.32 16.66
C GLN A 335 11.19 13.17 17.45
N ASN A 336 10.67 11.95 17.33
CA ASN A 336 11.18 10.76 18.01
C ASN A 336 11.73 9.73 17.04
N LEU A 337 12.73 10.09 16.23
CA LEU A 337 13.61 9.11 15.62
C LEU A 337 14.47 8.49 16.74
N PRO A 338 14.25 7.22 17.14
CA PRO A 338 15.01 6.66 18.25
C PRO A 338 16.47 6.51 17.84
N SER A 339 17.36 6.66 18.81
CA SER A 339 18.81 6.42 18.71
C SER A 339 19.20 5.01 18.24
N ASN A 340 18.23 4.09 18.12
CA ASN A 340 18.38 2.73 17.59
C ASN A 340 18.35 2.66 16.05
N THR A 341 18.21 3.79 15.35
CA THR A 341 18.31 3.83 13.88
C THR A 341 19.66 3.37 13.36
N LEU A 342 20.73 3.51 14.14
CA LEU A 342 22.07 3.04 13.76
C LEU A 342 22.14 1.49 13.74
N ASP A 343 21.59 0.81 14.76
CA ASP A 343 21.55 -0.66 14.79
C ASP A 343 20.62 -1.23 13.72
N ALA A 344 19.49 -0.56 13.45
CA ALA A 344 18.59 -0.91 12.36
C ALA A 344 19.23 -0.63 10.97
N MET A 345 20.08 0.38 10.85
CA MET A 345 20.88 0.65 9.64
C MET A 345 21.99 -0.39 9.43
N VAL A 346 22.67 -0.83 10.48
CA VAL A 346 23.70 -1.88 10.39
C VAL A 346 23.07 -3.21 9.96
N ASP A 347 21.97 -3.61 10.55
CA ASP A 347 21.20 -4.80 10.15
C ASP A 347 20.65 -4.70 8.72
N SER A 348 20.32 -3.49 8.25
CA SER A 348 19.89 -3.25 6.86
C SER A 348 21.06 -3.33 5.87
N THR A 349 22.30 -3.11 6.33
CA THR A 349 23.50 -3.14 5.46
C THR A 349 23.82 -4.55 4.99
N GLU A 350 23.86 -5.55 5.89
CA GLU A 350 24.10 -6.95 5.51
C GLU A 350 23.02 -7.49 4.54
N ARG A 351 21.80 -7.01 4.67
CA ARG A 351 20.67 -7.44 3.83
C ARG A 351 20.63 -6.72 2.49
N SER A 352 21.04 -5.46 2.49
CA SER A 352 21.24 -4.75 1.23
C SER A 352 22.36 -5.38 0.40
N GLU A 353 23.40 -5.93 1.04
CA GLU A 353 24.44 -6.68 0.37
C GLU A 353 23.88 -7.93 -0.33
N VAL A 354 23.01 -8.70 0.32
CA VAL A 354 22.36 -9.88 -0.30
C VAL A 354 21.53 -9.47 -1.53
N LEU A 355 20.78 -8.38 -1.45
CA LEU A 355 20.03 -7.88 -2.60
C LEU A 355 20.96 -7.39 -3.70
N VAL A 356 22.00 -6.66 -3.36
CA VAL A 356 23.01 -6.18 -4.34
C VAL A 356 23.71 -7.35 -5.03
N ASP A 357 24.15 -8.37 -4.29
CA ASP A 357 24.73 -9.58 -4.86
C ASP A 357 23.76 -10.31 -5.80
N GLN A 358 22.49 -10.38 -5.43
CA GLN A 358 21.48 -11.03 -6.27
C GLN A 358 21.20 -10.22 -7.54
N LEU A 359 21.11 -8.89 -7.44
CA LEU A 359 20.99 -8.00 -8.60
C LEU A 359 22.21 -8.10 -9.53
N GLN A 360 23.41 -8.26 -8.99
CA GLN A 360 24.63 -8.50 -9.80
C GLN A 360 24.56 -9.84 -10.54
N ARG A 361 24.05 -10.89 -9.90
CA ARG A 361 23.83 -12.18 -10.59
C ARG A 361 22.79 -12.08 -11.69
N ASP A 362 21.70 -11.36 -11.45
CA ASP A 362 20.68 -11.10 -12.48
C ASP A 362 21.25 -10.29 -13.64
N LEU A 363 22.12 -9.30 -13.36
CA LEU A 363 22.82 -8.52 -14.37
C LEU A 363 23.65 -9.40 -15.32
N LEU A 364 24.31 -10.43 -14.77
CA LEU A 364 25.12 -11.37 -15.55
C LEU A 364 24.30 -12.45 -16.28
N ALA A 365 23.15 -12.80 -15.71
CA ALA A 365 22.34 -13.91 -16.20
C ALA A 365 21.19 -13.49 -17.11
N ARG A 366 20.76 -12.24 -17.03
CA ARG A 366 19.53 -11.72 -17.66
C ARG A 366 19.78 -10.38 -18.32
N ASP A 367 18.93 -10.04 -19.28
CA ASP A 367 18.90 -8.70 -19.88
C ASP A 367 18.09 -7.78 -18.99
N LEU A 368 18.73 -7.21 -17.97
CA LEU A 368 18.08 -6.21 -17.12
C LEU A 368 17.71 -4.97 -17.95
N GLY A 369 16.62 -4.35 -17.60
CA GLY A 369 16.16 -3.11 -18.21
C GLY A 369 15.72 -2.11 -17.14
N LEU A 370 16.03 -0.83 -17.37
CA LEU A 370 15.53 0.26 -16.56
C LEU A 370 14.71 1.19 -17.46
N HIS A 371 13.48 1.46 -17.07
CA HIS A 371 12.66 2.51 -17.65
C HIS A 371 12.41 3.59 -16.60
N LEU A 372 12.63 4.84 -16.95
CA LEU A 372 12.31 6.01 -16.14
C LEU A 372 11.63 7.05 -17.03
N ALA A 373 10.37 7.36 -16.74
CA ALA A 373 9.67 8.46 -17.37
C ALA A 373 9.20 9.46 -16.33
N ILE A 374 9.41 10.75 -16.60
CA ILE A 374 8.94 11.86 -15.77
C ILE A 374 8.33 12.89 -16.69
N ALA A 375 7.10 13.32 -16.43
CA ALA A 375 6.48 14.41 -17.17
C ALA A 375 5.66 15.33 -16.26
N LEU A 376 5.75 16.61 -16.52
CA LEU A 376 4.96 17.66 -15.87
C LEU A 376 4.30 18.49 -16.96
N ASN A 377 2.97 18.41 -17.05
CA ASN A 377 2.19 19.05 -18.10
C ASN A 377 1.17 20.01 -17.53
N GLY A 378 0.79 21.03 -18.32
CA GLY A 378 -0.30 21.95 -18.04
C GLY A 378 -0.92 22.43 -19.35
N ALA A 379 -2.25 22.34 -19.48
CA ALA A 379 -2.97 22.69 -20.73
C ALA A 379 -2.40 21.99 -21.99
N GLY A 380 -1.92 20.76 -21.86
CA GLY A 380 -1.34 19.97 -22.95
C GLY A 380 0.06 20.41 -23.38
N LYS A 381 0.75 21.23 -22.60
CA LYS A 381 2.13 21.68 -22.78
C LYS A 381 2.94 21.34 -21.56
N GLY A 382 4.20 20.94 -21.72
CA GLY A 382 4.98 20.51 -20.57
C GLY A 382 6.44 20.23 -20.82
N ILE A 383 7.01 19.54 -19.85
CA ILE A 383 8.37 19.04 -19.84
C ILE A 383 8.29 17.54 -19.59
N GLY A 384 9.06 16.75 -20.34
CA GLY A 384 9.13 15.31 -20.13
C GLY A 384 10.51 14.75 -20.43
N VAL A 385 10.85 13.70 -19.68
CA VAL A 385 12.06 12.88 -19.89
C VAL A 385 11.63 11.43 -19.86
N ASP A 386 12.08 10.65 -20.82
CA ASP A 386 11.90 9.20 -20.92
C ASP A 386 13.26 8.56 -21.16
N ILE A 387 13.69 7.71 -20.24
CA ILE A 387 14.94 6.98 -20.29
C ILE A 387 14.63 5.49 -20.28
N ASN A 388 15.11 4.79 -21.29
CA ASN A 388 15.05 3.34 -21.36
C ASN A 388 16.47 2.80 -21.49
N LEU A 389 16.98 2.21 -20.41
CA LEU A 389 18.29 1.56 -20.41
C LEU A 389 18.09 0.06 -20.60
N ALA A 390 18.80 -0.50 -21.58
CA ALA A 390 18.85 -1.94 -21.86
C ALA A 390 20.28 -2.42 -21.59
N GLU A 391 20.42 -3.20 -20.54
CA GLU A 391 21.72 -3.71 -20.10
C GLU A 391 22.01 -5.05 -20.79
N ARG A 392 23.29 -5.29 -21.20
CA ARG A 392 23.74 -6.43 -21.98
C ARG A 392 25.04 -7.07 -21.43
N ILE A 393 25.39 -6.84 -20.16
CA ILE A 393 26.54 -7.45 -19.51
C ILE A 393 26.28 -8.94 -19.35
N LYS A 394 27.20 -9.80 -19.85
CA LYS A 394 26.98 -11.25 -19.90
C LYS A 394 28.06 -12.06 -19.18
N SER A 395 29.10 -11.43 -18.64
CA SER A 395 30.16 -12.11 -17.92
C SER A 395 30.72 -11.29 -16.78
N GLU A 396 31.35 -11.95 -15.80
CA GLU A 396 32.08 -11.25 -14.73
C GLU A 396 33.21 -10.37 -15.28
N ALA A 397 33.88 -10.80 -16.37
CA ALA A 397 34.93 -10.01 -17.01
C ALA A 397 34.34 -8.71 -17.62
N ASP A 398 33.13 -8.75 -18.20
CA ASP A 398 32.44 -7.57 -18.68
C ASP A 398 32.07 -6.64 -17.53
N LEU A 399 31.56 -7.20 -16.42
CA LEU A 399 31.19 -6.45 -15.23
C LEU A 399 32.44 -5.76 -14.62
N GLU A 400 33.55 -6.46 -14.50
CA GLU A 400 34.82 -5.90 -14.00
C GLU A 400 35.36 -4.80 -14.95
N THR A 401 35.24 -4.99 -16.25
CA THR A 401 35.60 -3.98 -17.24
C THR A 401 34.74 -2.73 -17.08
N PHE A 402 33.44 -2.92 -16.87
CA PHE A 402 32.50 -1.83 -16.64
C PHE A 402 32.78 -1.06 -15.33
N LYS A 403 33.04 -1.80 -14.23
CA LYS A 403 33.35 -1.23 -12.91
C LYS A 403 34.69 -0.46 -12.89
N ASN A 404 35.69 -0.95 -13.59
CA ASN A 404 37.05 -0.37 -13.55
C ASN A 404 37.22 0.86 -14.46
N GLY A 405 36.17 1.35 -15.08
CA GLY A 405 36.21 2.57 -15.91
C GLY A 405 37.14 2.46 -17.12
N SER A 406 37.66 1.27 -17.41
CA SER A 406 38.32 1.00 -18.70
C SER A 406 37.20 1.21 -19.74
N LYS A 407 37.28 2.28 -20.55
CA LYS A 407 36.22 2.71 -21.49
C LYS A 407 35.78 1.52 -22.37
N PRO A 408 34.80 0.68 -21.92
CA PRO A 408 34.23 -0.28 -22.83
C PRO A 408 33.42 0.53 -23.84
N PRO A 409 33.29 0.07 -25.07
CA PRO A 409 32.34 0.66 -25.96
C PRO A 409 30.95 0.46 -25.34
N LEU A 410 30.37 1.54 -24.75
CA LEU A 410 29.05 1.51 -24.11
C LEU A 410 28.01 0.88 -25.05
N ALA A 411 28.19 1.05 -26.36
CA ALA A 411 27.40 0.44 -27.40
C ALA A 411 27.32 -1.11 -27.27
N GLN A 412 28.38 -1.77 -26.80
CA GLN A 412 28.38 -3.23 -26.63
C GLN A 412 27.45 -3.66 -25.48
N TYR A 413 27.44 -2.87 -24.39
CA TYR A 413 26.76 -3.28 -23.14
C TYR A 413 25.39 -2.63 -22.95
N LEU A 414 25.12 -1.52 -23.65
CA LEU A 414 23.88 -0.73 -23.49
C LEU A 414 23.11 -0.54 -24.80
N HIS A 415 23.38 -1.34 -25.85
CA HIS A 415 22.64 -1.21 -27.09
C HIS A 415 21.15 -1.48 -26.92
N GLY A 416 20.33 -0.66 -27.55
CA GLY A 416 18.88 -0.63 -27.35
C GLY A 416 18.44 0.41 -26.32
N SER A 417 19.40 1.07 -25.63
CA SER A 417 19.09 2.16 -24.70
C SER A 417 18.72 3.45 -25.45
N ARG A 418 17.80 4.20 -24.87
CA ARG A 418 17.32 5.47 -25.41
C ARG A 418 17.08 6.46 -24.29
N LEU A 419 17.31 7.74 -24.59
CA LEU A 419 16.88 8.88 -23.80
C LEU A 419 16.12 9.82 -24.75
N HIS A 420 14.90 10.14 -24.39
CA HIS A 420 14.10 11.17 -25.04
C HIS A 420 13.73 12.22 -24.01
N ALA A 421 13.97 13.50 -24.34
CA ALA A 421 13.52 14.62 -23.53
C ALA A 421 12.83 15.64 -24.40
N HIS A 422 11.85 16.35 -23.87
CA HIS A 422 11.20 17.45 -24.55
C HIS A 422 10.84 18.57 -23.59
N ILE A 423 10.83 19.79 -24.10
CA ILE A 423 10.41 20.99 -23.39
C ILE A 423 9.57 21.81 -24.37
N ASP A 424 8.29 22.00 -24.07
CA ASP A 424 7.44 22.86 -24.89
C ASP A 424 7.83 24.35 -24.73
N ARG A 425 7.91 25.11 -25.84
CA ARG A 425 8.32 26.52 -25.80
C ARG A 425 7.43 27.38 -24.92
N ALA A 426 6.16 27.02 -24.80
CA ALA A 426 5.20 27.70 -23.92
C ALA A 426 5.62 27.67 -22.46
N VAL A 427 6.38 26.66 -22.02
CA VAL A 427 6.84 26.49 -20.63
C VAL A 427 8.07 27.37 -20.34
N LEU A 428 8.84 27.73 -21.37
CA LEU A 428 10.06 28.54 -21.25
C LEU A 428 9.80 30.04 -21.08
N GLY A 429 8.55 30.49 -20.97
CA GLY A 429 8.24 31.84 -20.57
C GLY A 429 8.54 32.08 -19.08
N GLY A 430 8.48 33.32 -18.64
CA GLY A 430 8.69 33.65 -17.22
C GLY A 430 10.13 33.45 -16.74
N LEU A 431 10.27 33.13 -15.41
CA LEU A 431 11.60 32.99 -14.81
C LEU A 431 12.35 31.75 -15.30
N LEU A 432 11.65 30.66 -15.61
CA LEU A 432 12.32 29.45 -16.11
C LEU A 432 13.10 29.72 -17.41
N GLY A 433 12.57 30.54 -18.31
CA GLY A 433 13.25 30.91 -19.55
C GLY A 433 14.49 31.79 -19.37
N GLN A 434 14.68 32.35 -18.16
CA GLN A 434 15.94 33.06 -17.84
C GLN A 434 17.07 32.07 -17.52
N PHE A 435 16.72 30.90 -16.99
CA PHE A 435 17.68 29.83 -16.65
C PHE A 435 17.86 28.81 -17.79
N LEU A 436 16.82 28.63 -18.62
CA LEU A 436 16.82 27.69 -19.75
C LEU A 436 16.57 28.49 -21.04
N SER A 437 17.55 29.31 -21.42
CA SER A 437 17.50 30.04 -22.70
C SER A 437 17.63 29.08 -23.89
N ALA A 438 17.23 29.55 -25.09
CA ALA A 438 17.41 28.76 -26.31
C ALA A 438 18.89 28.39 -26.55
N ASP A 439 19.84 29.28 -26.18
CA ASP A 439 21.28 29.04 -26.30
C ASP A 439 21.77 27.99 -25.28
N GLU A 440 21.18 27.99 -24.07
CA GLU A 440 21.44 26.97 -23.04
C GLU A 440 20.94 25.58 -23.49
N LEU A 441 19.71 25.54 -24.00
CA LEU A 441 19.14 24.29 -24.54
C LEU A 441 19.94 23.77 -25.73
N ALA A 442 20.41 24.68 -26.60
CA ALA A 442 21.30 24.32 -27.72
C ALA A 442 22.63 23.75 -27.22
N ARG A 443 23.23 24.31 -26.14
CA ARG A 443 24.43 23.75 -25.49
C ARG A 443 24.19 22.37 -24.89
N MET A 444 23.00 22.12 -24.34
CA MET A 444 22.57 20.80 -23.88
C MET A 444 22.09 19.89 -25.02
N HIS A 445 22.38 20.26 -26.27
CA HIS A 445 22.06 19.52 -27.50
C HIS A 445 20.57 19.37 -27.82
N PHE A 446 19.68 20.14 -27.19
CA PHE A 446 18.28 20.17 -27.60
C PHE A 446 18.14 20.83 -29.00
N VAL A 447 17.30 20.25 -29.82
CA VAL A 447 16.97 20.72 -31.16
C VAL A 447 15.57 21.34 -31.14
N ALA A 448 15.47 22.54 -31.73
CA ALA A 448 14.18 23.20 -31.89
C ALA A 448 13.35 22.49 -32.97
N ALA A 449 12.15 22.07 -32.62
CA ALA A 449 11.17 21.46 -33.50
C ALA A 449 9.80 22.11 -33.23
N ASP A 450 9.25 22.80 -34.24
CA ASP A 450 7.96 23.49 -34.18
C ASP A 450 7.72 24.28 -32.87
N ASP A 451 6.90 23.74 -31.96
CA ASP A 451 6.50 24.37 -30.69
C ASP A 451 7.28 23.84 -29.47
N ARG A 452 8.31 23.02 -29.67
CA ARG A 452 9.10 22.41 -28.58
C ARG A 452 10.59 22.33 -28.90
N TYR A 453 11.35 21.99 -27.86
CA TYR A 453 12.74 21.54 -27.96
C TYR A 453 12.77 20.06 -27.63
N THR A 454 13.52 19.27 -28.40
CA THR A 454 13.66 17.81 -28.19
C THR A 454 15.13 17.42 -28.12
N LEU A 455 15.42 16.42 -27.34
CA LEU A 455 16.70 15.74 -27.26
C LEU A 455 16.43 14.24 -27.41
N ASP A 456 17.00 13.63 -28.43
CA ASP A 456 16.91 12.17 -28.69
C ASP A 456 18.31 11.60 -28.71
N PHE A 457 18.61 10.73 -27.73
CA PHE A 457 19.88 9.98 -27.68
C PHE A 457 19.58 8.50 -27.72
N ALA A 458 20.31 7.75 -28.56
CA ALA A 458 20.15 6.30 -28.68
C ALA A 458 21.52 5.61 -28.75
N ILE A 459 21.62 4.47 -28.11
CA ILE A 459 22.76 3.55 -28.18
C ILE A 459 22.31 2.36 -29.02
N ASN A 460 22.89 2.19 -30.18
CA ASN A 460 22.67 1.10 -31.11
C ASN A 460 23.85 0.12 -31.07
N ALA A 461 23.69 -1.06 -31.67
CA ALA A 461 24.80 -2.04 -31.77
C ALA A 461 26.02 -1.46 -32.52
N ASP A 462 25.79 -0.55 -33.47
CA ASP A 462 26.82 0.03 -34.34
C ASP A 462 27.39 1.36 -33.82
N GLY A 463 26.94 1.85 -32.65
CA GLY A 463 27.40 3.10 -32.06
C GLY A 463 26.28 3.97 -31.48
N TYR A 464 26.55 5.29 -31.44
CA TYR A 464 25.71 6.27 -30.75
C TYR A 464 25.03 7.20 -31.75
N GLN A 465 23.85 7.64 -31.41
CA GLN A 465 23.11 8.63 -32.19
C GLN A 465 22.56 9.71 -31.27
N LEU A 466 22.74 10.99 -31.67
CA LEU A 466 22.14 12.15 -31.00
C LEU A 466 21.30 12.90 -32.05
N ASN A 467 20.02 13.08 -31.77
CA ASN A 467 19.07 13.74 -32.67
C ASN A 467 19.12 13.18 -34.11
N GLY A 468 19.25 11.85 -34.21
CA GLY A 468 19.31 11.12 -35.48
C GLY A 468 20.67 11.19 -36.20
N LYS A 469 21.70 11.82 -35.62
CA LYS A 469 23.05 11.90 -36.17
C LYS A 469 24.00 10.98 -35.42
N PRO A 470 24.86 10.22 -36.10
CA PRO A 470 25.87 9.40 -35.44
C PRO A 470 26.85 10.28 -34.66
N LEU A 471 27.28 9.78 -33.49
CA LEU A 471 28.34 10.40 -32.66
C LEU A 471 29.59 9.49 -32.64
N SER A 472 30.75 10.12 -32.66
CA SER A 472 32.03 9.50 -32.30
C SER A 472 32.15 9.33 -30.76
N ASP A 473 33.14 8.52 -30.29
CA ASP A 473 33.43 8.35 -28.88
C ASP A 473 33.81 9.66 -28.16
N ASP A 474 34.55 10.56 -28.87
CA ASP A 474 34.93 11.85 -28.32
C ASP A 474 33.70 12.79 -28.19
N GLU A 475 32.84 12.84 -29.21
CA GLU A 475 31.60 13.61 -29.17
C GLU A 475 30.64 13.09 -28.11
N LEU A 476 30.61 11.78 -27.87
CA LEU A 476 29.84 11.20 -26.77
C LEU A 476 30.35 11.67 -25.40
N ALA A 477 31.68 11.70 -25.21
CA ALA A 477 32.27 12.20 -23.97
C ALA A 477 31.93 13.66 -23.71
N ASP A 478 31.95 14.49 -24.76
CA ASP A 478 31.53 15.88 -24.69
C ASP A 478 30.05 16.01 -24.37
N PHE A 479 29.18 15.26 -25.04
CA PHE A 479 27.74 15.23 -24.78
C PHE A 479 27.43 14.85 -23.32
N MET A 480 28.07 13.78 -22.80
CA MET A 480 27.87 13.34 -21.43
C MET A 480 28.33 14.40 -20.42
N ARG A 481 29.45 15.07 -20.67
CA ARG A 481 29.94 16.16 -19.84
C ARG A 481 28.97 17.34 -19.85
N ASP A 482 28.48 17.75 -21.02
CA ASP A 482 27.59 18.89 -21.18
C ASP A 482 26.22 18.62 -20.50
N LEU A 483 25.68 17.42 -20.65
CA LEU A 483 24.42 17.03 -20.06
C LEU A 483 24.49 16.88 -18.52
N PHE A 484 25.50 16.17 -18.00
CA PHE A 484 25.63 15.92 -16.57
C PHE A 484 26.36 17.03 -15.83
N GLY A 485 27.30 17.71 -16.46
CA GLY A 485 27.98 18.89 -15.90
C GLY A 485 26.99 20.03 -15.66
N ALA A 486 26.12 20.30 -16.62
CA ALA A 486 25.04 21.28 -16.46
C ALA A 486 24.02 20.87 -15.36
N ALA A 487 23.67 19.59 -15.27
CA ALA A 487 22.72 19.07 -14.29
C ALA A 487 23.25 19.07 -12.85
N LEU A 488 24.58 18.91 -12.66
CA LEU A 488 25.23 18.84 -11.34
C LEU A 488 25.79 20.17 -10.85
N GLY A 489 25.69 21.24 -11.65
CA GLY A 489 26.24 22.57 -11.29
C GLY A 489 27.75 22.54 -11.03
N ALA A 490 28.47 21.56 -11.57
CA ALA A 490 29.89 21.43 -11.42
C ALA A 490 30.59 22.29 -12.49
N GLU A 491 31.01 23.51 -12.12
CA GLU A 491 32.10 24.16 -12.81
C GLU A 491 33.38 23.32 -12.58
N TYR A 492 33.83 22.60 -13.59
CA TYR A 492 35.13 21.98 -13.61
C TYR A 492 36.17 22.90 -14.22
#